data_7848bfc7a42feb4496b5e8cc63cefcca
#
_entry.id   7848bfc7a42feb4496b5e8cc63cefcca
#
_cell.length_a   1.000
_cell.length_b   1.000
_cell.length_c   1.000
_cell.angle_alpha   90.00
_cell.angle_beta   90.00
_cell.angle_gamma   90.00
#
_symmetry.space_group_name_H-M   'P 1'
#
loop_
_entity.id
_entity.type
_entity.pdbx_description
1 polymer ?
#
loop_
_entity_poly.entity_id
_entity_poly.type
_entity_poly.pdbx_seq_one_letter_code
_entity_poly.pdbx_strand_id
1 'polypeptide(L)'
;MSFERTTPCGAISGTACQWPGIAAYKGIRYATAGRWEFPIPVTHWDGVYDATQYGACCYQPRAFYDEAAAPGKAFYYNEFRKGETYTYSEDCLFLNIWAPADAAPEDRLPVIFYIHGGGFNGGC
;
A
#
# COMPACT_ATOMS: atom_id res chain seq x y z
N MET A 1 -21.86 -0.46 -5.55
CA MET A 1 -21.20 0.86 -5.60
C MET A 1 -19.96 0.71 -6.44
N SER A 2 -19.70 1.64 -7.35
CA SER A 2 -18.43 1.69 -8.07
C SER A 2 -17.43 2.46 -7.22
N PHE A 3 -16.23 1.91 -7.05
CA PHE A 3 -15.09 2.58 -6.38
C PHE A 3 -14.11 3.14 -7.41
N GLU A 4 -14.58 3.43 -8.61
CA GLU A 4 -13.79 4.04 -9.66
C GLU A 4 -13.65 5.56 -9.43
N ARG A 5 -12.44 6.07 -9.63
CA ARG A 5 -12.11 7.49 -9.50
C ARG A 5 -11.20 7.92 -10.63
N THR A 6 -11.29 9.19 -11.01
CA THR A 6 -10.35 9.81 -11.94
C THR A 6 -9.25 10.51 -11.15
N THR A 7 -8.02 10.28 -11.52
CA THR A 7 -6.82 10.91 -10.95
C THR A 7 -6.03 11.64 -12.04
N PRO A 8 -5.06 12.48 -11.70
CA PRO A 8 -4.15 13.06 -12.70
C PRO A 8 -3.40 12.04 -13.55
N CYS A 9 -3.21 10.81 -13.05
CA CYS A 9 -2.52 9.73 -13.77
C CYS A 9 -3.48 8.87 -14.62
N GLY A 10 -4.79 9.00 -14.47
CA GLY A 10 -5.80 8.19 -15.16
C GLY A 10 -6.87 7.67 -14.22
N ALA A 11 -7.73 6.81 -14.73
CA ALA A 11 -8.79 6.17 -13.94
C ALA A 11 -8.20 5.08 -13.03
N ILE A 12 -8.78 4.93 -11.83
CA ILE A 12 -8.37 3.94 -10.83
C ILE A 12 -9.59 3.29 -10.22
N SER A 13 -9.55 1.98 -10.02
CA SER A 13 -10.61 1.21 -9.37
C SER A 13 -10.12 0.64 -8.04
N GLY A 14 -10.83 1.00 -6.98
CA GLY A 14 -10.60 0.50 -5.63
C GLY A 14 -11.61 -0.57 -5.20
N THR A 15 -11.67 -0.82 -3.91
CA THR A 15 -12.59 -1.79 -3.30
C THR A 15 -13.19 -1.26 -2.00
N ALA A 16 -14.24 -1.90 -1.52
CA ALA A 16 -14.70 -1.69 -0.16
C ALA A 16 -13.63 -2.17 0.83
N CYS A 17 -13.51 -1.51 1.96
CA CYS A 17 -12.69 -2.00 3.05
C CYS A 17 -13.57 -2.51 4.21
N GLN A 18 -12.93 -3.00 5.27
CA GLN A 18 -13.64 -3.53 6.45
C GLN A 18 -14.46 -2.48 7.21
N TRP A 19 -14.18 -1.19 7.01
CA TRP A 19 -14.92 -0.11 7.64
C TRP A 19 -16.04 0.37 6.72
N PRO A 20 -17.29 0.37 7.17
CA PRO A 20 -18.42 0.85 6.38
C PRO A 20 -18.22 2.30 5.91
N GLY A 21 -18.57 2.58 4.66
CA GLY A 21 -18.46 3.92 4.09
C GLY A 21 -17.05 4.35 3.66
N ILE A 22 -16.05 3.45 3.76
CA ILE A 22 -14.68 3.73 3.33
C ILE A 22 -14.33 2.89 2.10
N ALA A 23 -13.78 3.53 1.09
CA ALA A 23 -13.15 2.91 -0.06
C ALA A 23 -11.64 2.76 0.19
N ALA A 24 -11.06 1.67 -0.30
CA ALA A 24 -9.63 1.41 -0.26
C ALA A 24 -9.07 1.29 -1.68
N TYR A 25 -7.97 1.98 -1.93
CA TYR A 25 -7.18 1.90 -3.15
C TYR A 25 -5.80 1.43 -2.75
N LYS A 26 -5.43 0.22 -3.15
CA LYS A 26 -4.24 -0.49 -2.68
C LYS A 26 -3.27 -0.73 -3.82
N GLY A 27 -1.98 -0.78 -3.51
CA GLY A 27 -0.95 -1.12 -4.49
C GLY A 27 -0.83 -0.10 -5.62
N ILE A 28 -1.09 1.18 -5.34
CA ILE A 28 -0.93 2.24 -6.34
C ILE A 28 0.55 2.47 -6.56
N ARG A 29 1.05 2.18 -7.77
CA ARG A 29 2.42 2.44 -8.15
C ARG A 29 2.64 3.93 -8.33
N TYR A 30 3.48 4.53 -7.49
CA TYR A 30 3.82 5.95 -7.59
C TYR A 30 5.12 6.21 -8.33
N ALA A 31 6.00 5.22 -8.42
CA ALA A 31 7.26 5.32 -9.14
C ALA A 31 7.76 3.93 -9.58
N THR A 32 8.74 3.92 -10.47
CA THR A 32 9.54 2.76 -10.85
C THR A 32 11.01 3.07 -10.64
N ALA A 33 11.81 2.06 -10.26
CA ALA A 33 13.26 2.18 -10.17
C ALA A 33 13.91 0.83 -10.41
N GLY A 34 15.04 0.81 -11.09
CA GLY A 34 15.98 -0.31 -11.02
C GLY A 34 16.75 -0.26 -9.69
N ARG A 35 17.41 -1.39 -9.33
CA ARG A 35 18.21 -1.45 -8.09
C ARG A 35 19.33 -0.40 -8.16
N TRP A 36 19.42 0.43 -7.12
CA TRP A 36 20.39 1.52 -6.98
C TRP A 36 20.16 2.70 -7.95
N GLU A 37 19.04 2.73 -8.64
CA GLU A 37 18.67 3.86 -9.50
C GLU A 37 17.73 4.83 -8.78
N PHE A 38 17.71 6.08 -9.27
CA PHE A 38 16.72 7.05 -8.81
C PHE A 38 15.32 6.66 -9.29
N PRO A 39 14.28 6.84 -8.46
CA PRO A 39 12.93 6.53 -8.85
C PRO A 39 12.43 7.50 -9.93
N ILE A 40 11.72 6.95 -10.91
CA ILE A 40 11.02 7.69 -11.96
C ILE A 40 9.54 7.72 -11.59
N PRO A 41 8.95 8.90 -11.34
CA PRO A 41 7.53 9.00 -11.00
C PRO A 41 6.64 8.43 -12.11
N VAL A 42 5.60 7.71 -11.73
CA VAL A 42 4.52 7.32 -12.63
C VAL A 42 3.60 8.52 -12.81
N THR A 43 3.44 8.95 -14.06
CA THR A 43 2.60 10.12 -14.41
C THR A 43 1.35 9.73 -15.19
N HIS A 44 1.28 8.50 -15.67
CA HIS A 44 0.15 8.01 -16.45
C HIS A 44 0.07 6.48 -16.40
N TRP A 45 -1.14 5.94 -16.53
CA TRP A 45 -1.43 4.54 -16.85
C TRP A 45 -2.57 4.45 -17.87
N ASP A 46 -2.54 3.39 -18.67
CA ASP A 46 -3.57 3.12 -19.67
C ASP A 46 -4.78 2.42 -19.02
N GLY A 47 -5.98 2.79 -19.48
CA GLY A 47 -7.22 2.19 -19.01
C GLY A 47 -7.52 2.52 -17.54
N VAL A 48 -8.12 1.54 -16.84
CA VAL A 48 -8.44 1.66 -15.41
C VAL A 48 -7.43 0.88 -14.60
N TYR A 49 -6.68 1.58 -13.74
CA TYR A 49 -5.70 0.96 -12.84
C TYR A 49 -6.42 0.14 -11.76
N ASP A 50 -6.10 -1.15 -11.66
CA ASP A 50 -6.63 -2.01 -10.60
C ASP A 50 -5.89 -1.78 -9.27
N ALA A 51 -6.57 -1.11 -8.35
CA ALA A 51 -6.07 -0.82 -7.00
C ALA A 51 -6.83 -1.61 -5.93
N THR A 52 -7.21 -2.85 -6.21
CA THR A 52 -7.95 -3.68 -5.26
C THR A 52 -7.05 -4.52 -4.36
N GLN A 53 -5.77 -4.71 -4.73
CA GLN A 53 -4.81 -5.57 -4.03
C GLN A 53 -3.56 -4.78 -3.60
N TYR A 54 -2.95 -5.18 -2.49
CA TYR A 54 -1.65 -4.61 -2.09
C TYR A 54 -0.57 -4.93 -3.10
N GLY A 55 0.34 -3.98 -3.31
CA GLY A 55 1.58 -4.22 -4.04
C GLY A 55 2.60 -5.00 -3.21
N ALA A 56 3.70 -5.38 -3.84
CA ALA A 56 4.80 -6.07 -3.17
C ALA A 56 5.53 -5.16 -2.19
N CYS A 57 6.08 -5.77 -1.13
CA CYS A 57 7.04 -5.12 -0.24
C CYS A 57 8.44 -5.17 -0.84
N CYS A 58 9.29 -4.20 -0.51
CA CYS A 58 10.70 -4.25 -0.83
C CYS A 58 11.39 -5.43 -0.15
N TYR A 59 12.40 -6.03 -0.78
CA TYR A 59 13.26 -7.01 -0.11
C TYR A 59 13.89 -6.40 1.14
N GLN A 60 13.76 -7.11 2.26
CA GLN A 60 14.18 -6.61 3.57
C GLN A 60 14.42 -7.75 4.56
N PRO A 61 15.31 -7.58 5.55
CA PRO A 61 15.47 -8.54 6.64
C PRO A 61 14.23 -8.56 7.52
N ARG A 62 13.41 -9.62 7.40
CA ARG A 62 12.16 -9.74 8.18
C ARG A 62 12.14 -10.86 9.19
N ALA A 63 13.25 -11.56 9.39
CA ALA A 63 13.34 -12.64 10.37
C ALA A 63 12.80 -12.28 11.76
N PHE A 64 12.88 -10.98 12.11
CA PHE A 64 12.34 -10.49 13.36
C PHE A 64 10.82 -10.71 13.52
N TYR A 65 10.06 -10.62 12.43
CA TYR A 65 8.60 -10.75 12.44
C TYR A 65 8.10 -12.13 11.98
N ASP A 66 8.92 -12.86 11.24
CA ASP A 66 8.50 -14.10 10.59
C ASP A 66 8.70 -15.34 11.47
N GLU A 67 9.48 -15.23 12.54
CA GLU A 67 9.78 -16.33 13.46
C GLU A 67 8.87 -16.31 14.69
N ALA A 68 7.70 -16.91 14.56
CA ALA A 68 6.76 -17.07 15.69
C ALA A 68 7.36 -17.84 16.89
N ALA A 69 8.33 -18.73 16.62
CA ALA A 69 8.97 -19.55 17.63
C ALA A 69 10.11 -18.83 18.38
N ALA A 70 10.54 -17.66 17.92
CA ALA A 70 11.64 -16.95 18.59
C ALA A 70 11.19 -16.40 19.96
N PRO A 71 11.91 -16.71 21.05
CA PRO A 71 11.58 -16.21 22.37
C PRO A 71 11.46 -14.68 22.39
N GLY A 72 10.40 -14.15 23.00
CA GLY A 72 10.14 -12.72 23.09
C GLY A 72 9.58 -12.04 21.83
N LYS A 73 9.44 -12.75 20.72
CA LYS A 73 8.91 -12.19 19.45
C LYS A 73 7.45 -12.56 19.16
N ALA A 74 6.87 -13.48 19.94
CA ALA A 74 5.51 -13.97 19.73
C ALA A 74 4.45 -12.86 19.72
N PHE A 75 4.64 -11.82 20.52
CA PHE A 75 3.74 -10.66 20.51
C PHE A 75 3.70 -10.00 19.13
N TYR A 76 4.87 -9.64 18.58
CA TYR A 76 4.94 -8.98 17.27
C TYR A 76 4.40 -9.85 16.13
N TYR A 77 4.68 -11.15 16.17
CA TYR A 77 4.11 -12.08 15.22
C TYR A 77 2.58 -12.10 15.31
N ASN A 78 2.03 -12.29 16.49
CA ASN A 78 0.58 -12.42 16.67
C ASN A 78 -0.17 -11.12 16.30
N GLU A 79 0.40 -9.95 16.62
CA GLU A 79 -0.25 -8.66 16.40
C GLU A 79 -0.09 -8.13 14.97
N PHE A 80 1.01 -8.46 14.30
CA PHE A 80 1.34 -7.78 13.03
C PHE A 80 1.58 -8.73 11.86
N ARG A 81 1.67 -10.04 12.09
CA ARG A 81 2.05 -10.97 11.03
C ARG A 81 1.16 -12.18 10.86
N LYS A 82 0.53 -12.62 11.93
CA LYS A 82 -0.29 -13.83 11.92
C LYS A 82 -1.47 -13.70 10.95
N GLY A 83 -1.54 -14.58 9.98
CA GLY A 83 -2.57 -14.57 8.95
C GLY A 83 -2.30 -13.65 7.76
N GLU A 84 -1.21 -12.86 7.80
CA GLU A 84 -0.83 -12.00 6.69
C GLU A 84 0.17 -12.69 5.75
N THR A 85 -0.01 -12.49 4.45
CA THR A 85 0.90 -12.97 3.42
C THR A 85 1.50 -11.78 2.70
N TYR A 86 2.82 -11.78 2.59
CA TYR A 86 3.58 -10.71 1.93
C TYR A 86 4.31 -11.23 0.71
N THR A 87 4.24 -10.48 -0.37
CA THR A 87 5.04 -10.69 -1.57
C THR A 87 6.19 -9.71 -1.57
N TYR A 88 7.39 -10.17 -1.91
CA TYR A 88 8.59 -9.34 -1.99
C TYR A 88 9.06 -9.19 -3.43
N SER A 89 9.44 -7.98 -3.82
CA SER A 89 9.90 -7.69 -5.17
C SER A 89 10.84 -6.48 -5.17
N GLU A 90 11.67 -6.35 -6.19
CA GLU A 90 12.37 -5.08 -6.50
C GLU A 90 11.36 -4.01 -6.95
N ASP A 91 10.27 -4.41 -7.59
CA ASP A 91 9.15 -3.56 -7.90
C ASP A 91 8.25 -3.43 -6.68
N CYS A 92 8.52 -2.43 -5.86
CA CYS A 92 7.91 -2.27 -4.54
C CYS A 92 7.52 -0.82 -4.18
N LEU A 93 7.53 0.10 -5.16
CA LEU A 93 7.22 1.50 -4.92
C LEU A 93 5.72 1.75 -5.05
N PHE A 94 4.98 1.31 -4.03
CA PHE A 94 3.53 1.40 -3.95
C PHE A 94 3.08 2.20 -2.74
N LEU A 95 1.91 2.82 -2.87
CA LEU A 95 1.18 3.44 -1.76
C LEU A 95 -0.26 2.93 -1.72
N ASN A 96 -0.93 3.19 -0.62
CA ASN A 96 -2.33 2.84 -0.44
C ASN A 96 -3.09 4.06 0.06
N ILE A 97 -4.37 4.17 -0.33
CA ILE A 97 -5.24 5.29 0.06
C ILE A 97 -6.54 4.72 0.62
N TRP A 98 -7.00 5.28 1.72
CA TRP A 98 -8.34 5.07 2.25
C TRP A 98 -9.06 6.42 2.28
N ALA A 99 -10.27 6.45 1.78
CA ALA A 99 -11.07 7.67 1.72
C ALA A 99 -12.55 7.35 1.92
N PRO A 100 -13.39 8.31 2.35
CA PRO A 100 -14.83 8.14 2.31
C PRO A 100 -15.27 7.73 0.90
N ALA A 101 -16.13 6.72 0.81
CA ALA A 101 -16.56 6.15 -0.47
C ALA A 101 -17.37 7.13 -1.32
N ASP A 102 -17.99 8.11 -0.67
CA ASP A 102 -18.78 9.18 -1.28
C ASP A 102 -18.02 10.50 -1.43
N ALA A 103 -16.73 10.56 -1.06
CA ALA A 103 -15.93 11.77 -1.19
C ALA A 103 -15.92 12.30 -2.62
N ALA A 104 -16.10 13.61 -2.74
CA ALA A 104 -16.03 14.34 -3.99
C ALA A 104 -14.81 15.29 -4.00
N PRO A 105 -14.29 15.67 -5.17
CA PRO A 105 -13.15 16.60 -5.26
C PRO A 105 -13.36 17.93 -4.55
N GLU A 106 -14.62 18.37 -4.47
CA GLU A 106 -15.04 19.64 -3.86
C GLU A 106 -14.92 19.62 -2.33
N ASP A 107 -14.94 18.45 -1.70
CA ASP A 107 -14.91 18.29 -0.25
C ASP A 107 -13.59 18.75 0.36
N ARG A 108 -12.50 18.75 -0.42
CA ARG A 108 -11.15 19.16 -0.01
C ARG A 108 -10.75 18.60 1.35
N LEU A 109 -10.96 17.30 1.50
CA LEU A 109 -10.71 16.60 2.76
C LEU A 109 -9.26 16.76 3.21
N PRO A 110 -8.99 16.87 4.50
CA PRO A 110 -7.62 16.84 5.02
C PRO A 110 -6.98 15.49 4.71
N VAL A 111 -5.69 15.51 4.38
CA VAL A 111 -4.91 14.31 4.06
C VAL A 111 -3.93 14.00 5.19
N ILE A 112 -3.97 12.78 5.70
CA ILE A 112 -2.95 12.24 6.59
C ILE A 112 -2.00 11.41 5.74
N PHE A 113 -0.74 11.82 5.66
CA PHE A 113 0.31 11.07 4.98
C PHE A 113 1.13 10.30 6.00
N TYR A 114 1.04 8.96 5.94
CA TYR A 114 1.74 8.06 6.85
C TYR A 114 2.91 7.39 6.15
N ILE A 115 4.10 7.53 6.71
CA ILE A 115 5.30 6.81 6.30
C ILE A 115 5.57 5.75 7.36
N HIS A 116 5.59 4.48 6.95
CA HIS A 116 5.82 3.37 7.89
C HIS A 116 7.20 3.46 8.56
N GLY A 117 7.27 2.98 9.79
CA GLY A 117 8.52 2.83 10.52
C GLY A 117 9.33 1.61 10.06
N GLY A 118 10.44 1.33 10.74
CA GLY A 118 11.27 0.14 10.51
C GLY A 118 12.77 0.42 10.59
N GLY A 119 13.19 1.60 11.12
CA GLY A 119 14.60 1.93 11.34
C GLY A 119 15.43 1.93 10.07
N PHE A 120 14.84 2.28 8.93
CA PHE A 120 15.43 2.24 7.59
C PHE A 120 15.88 0.85 7.10
N ASN A 121 15.50 -0.22 7.82
CA ASN A 121 15.87 -1.60 7.48
C ASN A 121 14.67 -2.44 7.02
N GLY A 122 13.46 -1.98 7.22
CA GLY A 122 12.28 -2.73 6.87
C GLY A 122 10.99 -2.00 7.17
N GLY A 123 9.88 -2.68 6.95
CA GLY A 123 8.53 -2.14 7.04
C GLY A 123 7.86 -2.07 5.66
N CYS A 124 6.56 -2.06 5.68
CA CYS A 124 5.72 -1.84 4.50
C CYS A 124 4.28 -1.55 4.92
#